data_085bb2bbbf7ca784f577bb9e4212edf9
#
_entry.id   085bb2bbbf7ca784f577bb9e4212edf9
#
_cell.length_a   1.000
_cell.length_b   1.000
_cell.length_c   1.000
_cell.angle_alpha   90.00
_cell.angle_beta   90.00
_cell.angle_gamma   90.00
#
_symmetry.space_group_name_H-M   'P 1'
#
loop_
_entity.id
_entity.type
_entity.pdbx_description
1 polymer ?
#
loop_
_entity_poly.entity_id
_entity_poly.type
_entity_poly.pdbx_seq_one_letter_code
_entity_poly.pdbx_strand_id
1 'polypeptide(L)'
;MPVAYVDIPTGVNDGAKKNIFQELYEEIHEAWPIPDTRVLIREWPNEAVSQDGRIENVPMRPICTLAVPPGLEHDAKQKLVRQISNTIGEACSREVEEIRLPSGTKIYNNWVLTFFWELPLDKVALGDLIAAENPLVLESLPSQ
;
A
#
# COMPACT_ATOMS: atom_id res chain seq x y z
N MET A 1 6.88 -8.06 -9.60
CA MET A 1 5.47 -7.90 -9.98
C MET A 1 4.53 -7.53 -8.85
N PRO A 2 5.03 -7.07 -7.70
CA PRO A 2 4.14 -6.46 -6.73
C PRO A 2 3.47 -5.22 -7.32
N VAL A 3 2.20 -5.01 -6.98
CA VAL A 3 1.48 -3.82 -7.39
C VAL A 3 0.84 -3.18 -6.15
N ALA A 4 1.06 -1.88 -5.99
CA ALA A 4 0.37 -1.08 -4.99
C ALA A 4 -0.66 -0.20 -5.70
N TYR A 5 -1.92 -0.34 -5.32
CA TYR A 5 -2.99 0.57 -5.71
C TYR A 5 -3.20 1.54 -4.56
N VAL A 6 -2.93 2.81 -4.78
CA VAL A 6 -3.02 3.84 -3.74
C VAL A 6 -4.19 4.76 -4.07
N ASP A 7 -5.21 4.72 -3.23
CA ASP A 7 -6.40 5.55 -3.36
C ASP A 7 -6.30 6.72 -2.40
N ILE A 8 -6.28 7.95 -2.93
CA ILE A 8 -6.08 9.17 -2.17
C ILE A 8 -7.12 10.23 -2.57
N PRO A 9 -7.33 11.25 -1.72
CA PRO A 9 -8.21 12.35 -2.11
C PRO A 9 -7.59 13.18 -3.23
N THR A 10 -8.44 13.83 -4.02
CA THR A 10 -7.99 14.86 -4.96
C THR A 10 -7.34 16.01 -4.20
N GLY A 11 -6.41 16.69 -4.85
CA GLY A 11 -5.74 17.86 -4.28
C GLY A 11 -4.38 17.58 -3.66
N VAL A 12 -3.93 16.34 -3.64
CA VAL A 12 -2.54 16.02 -3.25
C VAL A 12 -1.62 16.52 -4.34
N ASN A 13 -0.58 17.27 -3.97
CA ASN A 13 0.31 17.89 -4.96
C ASN A 13 1.24 16.87 -5.64
N ASP A 14 1.82 17.28 -6.77
CA ASP A 14 2.67 16.38 -7.57
C ASP A 14 3.93 15.94 -6.86
N GLY A 15 4.51 16.82 -6.03
CA GLY A 15 5.68 16.45 -5.22
C GLY A 15 5.39 15.35 -4.20
N ALA A 16 4.24 15.44 -3.55
CA ALA A 16 3.79 14.40 -2.61
C ALA A 16 3.50 13.07 -3.32
N LYS A 17 2.90 13.12 -4.52
CA LYS A 17 2.68 11.92 -5.34
C LYS A 17 3.99 11.26 -5.75
N LYS A 18 5.00 12.05 -6.14
CA LYS A 18 6.32 11.53 -6.47
C LYS A 18 6.96 10.83 -5.29
N ASN A 19 6.79 11.36 -4.08
CA ASN A 19 7.28 10.72 -2.86
C ASN A 19 6.58 9.38 -2.62
N ILE A 20 5.27 9.31 -2.85
CA ILE A 20 4.55 8.03 -2.77
C ILE A 20 5.16 7.02 -3.73
N PHE A 21 5.33 7.38 -5.00
CA PHE A 21 5.88 6.48 -6.01
C PHE A 21 7.26 5.96 -5.62
N GLN A 22 8.16 6.85 -5.20
CA GLN A 22 9.53 6.49 -4.90
C GLN A 22 9.65 5.69 -3.60
N GLU A 23 9.06 6.17 -2.53
CA GLU A 23 9.18 5.54 -1.22
C GLU A 23 8.46 4.19 -1.16
N LEU A 24 7.26 4.09 -1.74
CA LEU A 24 6.56 2.80 -1.81
C LEU A 24 7.32 1.79 -2.67
N TYR A 25 7.88 2.23 -3.78
CA TYR A 25 8.73 1.35 -4.58
C TYR A 25 9.87 0.76 -3.75
N GLU A 26 10.60 1.59 -3.03
CA GLU A 26 11.73 1.15 -2.21
C GLU A 26 11.29 0.20 -1.10
N GLU A 27 10.21 0.53 -0.41
CA GLU A 27 9.67 -0.27 0.70
C GLU A 27 9.18 -1.64 0.21
N ILE A 28 8.44 -1.67 -0.89
CA ILE A 28 7.89 -2.89 -1.48
C ILE A 28 9.00 -3.75 -2.07
N HIS A 29 9.96 -3.14 -2.76
CA HIS A 29 11.06 -3.86 -3.38
C HIS A 29 11.97 -4.50 -2.34
N GLU A 30 12.14 -3.89 -1.18
CA GLU A 30 12.88 -4.50 -0.06
C GLU A 30 12.18 -5.80 0.40
N ALA A 31 10.85 -5.79 0.46
CA ALA A 31 10.08 -6.96 0.88
C ALA A 31 10.00 -8.05 -0.20
N TRP A 32 9.84 -7.64 -1.45
CA TRP A 32 9.78 -8.55 -2.61
C TRP A 32 10.70 -8.02 -3.71
N PRO A 33 11.98 -8.44 -3.75
CA PRO A 33 12.95 -7.98 -4.74
C PRO A 33 12.72 -8.62 -6.12
N ILE A 34 11.50 -8.54 -6.60
CA ILE A 34 11.07 -9.10 -7.88
C ILE A 34 10.94 -7.96 -8.88
N PRO A 35 11.34 -8.13 -10.14
CA PRO A 35 11.22 -7.09 -11.16
C PRO A 35 9.78 -6.65 -11.38
N ASP A 36 9.62 -5.41 -11.87
CA ASP A 36 8.36 -4.82 -12.26
C ASP A 36 7.41 -4.56 -11.08
N THR A 37 7.90 -3.81 -10.09
CA THR A 37 7.06 -3.25 -9.04
C THR A 37 6.32 -2.04 -9.58
N ARG A 38 4.99 -2.06 -9.51
CA ARG A 38 4.15 -0.97 -9.99
C ARG A 38 3.44 -0.29 -8.83
N VAL A 39 3.42 1.04 -8.85
CA VAL A 39 2.65 1.84 -7.91
C VAL A 39 1.71 2.71 -8.73
N LEU A 40 0.41 2.57 -8.50
CA LEU A 40 -0.61 3.36 -9.19
C LEU A 40 -1.34 4.21 -8.16
N ILE A 41 -1.60 5.46 -8.53
CA ILE A 41 -2.38 6.38 -7.70
C ILE A 41 -3.73 6.62 -8.36
N ARG A 42 -4.80 6.45 -7.58
CA ARG A 42 -6.16 6.81 -7.99
C ARG A 42 -6.64 7.92 -7.07
N GLU A 43 -7.18 8.98 -7.65
CA GLU A 43 -7.68 10.13 -6.91
C GLU A 43 -9.19 10.12 -6.89
N TRP A 44 -9.77 10.41 -5.72
CA TRP A 44 -11.21 10.40 -5.51
C TRP A 44 -11.67 11.76 -5.01
N PRO A 45 -12.69 12.36 -5.66
CA PRO A 45 -13.31 13.57 -5.13
C PRO A 45 -14.14 13.24 -3.88
N ASN A 46 -14.29 14.20 -2.99
CA ASN A 46 -15.00 14.00 -1.71
C ASN A 46 -16.42 13.46 -1.91
N GLU A 47 -17.12 13.90 -2.94
CA GLU A 47 -18.50 13.46 -3.22
C GLU A 47 -18.60 11.99 -3.68
N ALA A 48 -17.47 11.37 -4.01
CA ALA A 48 -17.43 9.97 -4.44
C ALA A 48 -17.06 9.00 -3.30
N VAL A 49 -16.86 9.52 -2.09
CA VAL A 49 -16.38 8.71 -0.96
C VAL A 49 -17.27 8.93 0.26
N SER A 50 -17.66 7.84 0.89
CA SER A 50 -18.36 7.86 2.18
C SER A 50 -17.51 7.14 3.22
N GLN A 51 -17.39 7.71 4.41
CA GLN A 51 -16.66 7.13 5.54
C GLN A 51 -17.56 7.17 6.78
N ASP A 52 -17.87 6.01 7.34
CA ASP A 52 -18.80 5.88 8.47
C ASP A 52 -20.16 6.54 8.17
N GLY A 53 -20.62 6.48 6.92
CA GLY A 53 -21.85 7.10 6.47
C GLY A 53 -21.78 8.61 6.23
N ARG A 54 -20.61 9.22 6.40
CA ARG A 54 -20.38 10.66 6.18
C ARG A 54 -19.83 10.90 4.79
N ILE A 55 -20.39 11.86 4.07
CA ILE A 55 -20.05 12.16 2.68
C ILE A 55 -19.58 13.59 2.44
N GLU A 56 -19.67 14.49 3.42
CA GLU A 56 -19.34 15.89 3.22
C GLU A 56 -18.12 16.33 4.03
N ASN A 57 -17.28 17.19 3.43
CA ASN A 57 -16.21 17.98 4.07
C ASN A 57 -15.15 17.19 4.83
N VAL A 58 -15.09 15.88 4.62
CA VAL A 58 -14.05 15.06 5.25
C VAL A 58 -13.16 14.51 4.14
N PRO A 59 -11.87 14.86 4.12
CA PRO A 59 -10.96 14.26 3.14
C PRO A 59 -10.99 12.75 3.26
N MET A 60 -10.95 12.08 2.11
CA MET A 60 -10.89 10.63 2.06
C MET A 60 -9.73 10.10 2.89
N ARG A 61 -9.97 9.07 3.69
CA ARG A 61 -8.91 8.31 4.34
C ARG A 61 -8.23 7.45 3.28
N PRO A 62 -6.90 7.57 3.11
CA PRO A 62 -6.20 6.83 2.06
C PRO A 62 -6.28 5.32 2.21
N ILE A 63 -6.25 4.63 1.07
CA ILE A 63 -6.24 3.16 1.02
C ILE A 63 -5.06 2.72 0.18
N CYS A 64 -4.32 1.72 0.66
CA CYS A 64 -3.29 1.05 -0.12
C CYS A 64 -3.64 -0.43 -0.23
N THR A 65 -3.84 -0.91 -1.46
CA THR A 65 -4.06 -2.31 -1.73
C THR A 65 -2.82 -2.89 -2.39
N LEU A 66 -2.21 -3.88 -1.74
CA LEU A 66 -1.01 -4.55 -2.24
C LEU A 66 -1.39 -5.89 -2.87
N ALA A 67 -1.19 -6.01 -4.18
CA ALA A 67 -1.25 -7.29 -4.87
C ALA A 67 0.17 -7.85 -4.93
N VAL A 68 0.44 -8.89 -4.16
CA VAL A 68 1.80 -9.36 -3.85
C VAL A 68 1.85 -10.88 -3.75
N PRO A 69 3.05 -11.48 -3.92
CA PRO A 69 3.21 -12.90 -3.63
C PRO A 69 2.97 -13.20 -2.14
N PRO A 70 2.50 -14.41 -1.81
CA PRO A 70 2.37 -14.82 -0.42
C PRO A 70 3.72 -15.14 0.22
N GLY A 71 3.72 -15.31 1.52
CA GLY A 71 4.88 -15.84 2.25
C GLY A 71 5.73 -14.82 2.98
N LEU A 72 5.36 -13.53 2.96
CA LEU A 72 6.06 -12.54 3.77
C LEU A 72 5.75 -12.78 5.25
N GLU A 73 6.78 -12.83 6.08
CA GLU A 73 6.62 -13.07 7.51
C GLU A 73 5.85 -11.94 8.20
N HIS A 74 5.19 -12.27 9.31
CA HIS A 74 4.35 -11.31 10.03
C HIS A 74 5.10 -10.04 10.44
N ASP A 75 6.30 -10.16 10.99
CA ASP A 75 7.08 -8.99 11.43
C ASP A 75 7.49 -8.11 10.26
N ALA A 76 7.81 -8.71 9.12
CA ALA A 76 8.11 -7.98 7.89
C ALA A 76 6.85 -7.27 7.35
N LYS A 77 5.69 -7.92 7.42
CA LYS A 77 4.40 -7.29 7.08
C LYS A 77 4.11 -6.10 7.98
N GLN A 78 4.32 -6.26 9.29
CA GLN A 78 4.08 -5.17 10.25
C GLN A 78 5.00 -3.98 9.99
N LYS A 79 6.26 -4.23 9.70
CA LYS A 79 7.22 -3.18 9.32
C LYS A 79 6.76 -2.47 8.05
N LEU A 80 6.40 -3.23 7.03
CA LEU A 80 5.96 -2.69 5.74
C LEU A 80 4.69 -1.83 5.88
N VAL A 81 3.71 -2.31 6.63
CA VAL A 81 2.47 -1.55 6.90
C VAL A 81 2.78 -0.23 7.58
N ARG A 82 3.70 -0.23 8.54
CA ARG A 82 4.11 0.99 9.24
C ARG A 82 4.77 1.99 8.28
N GLN A 83 5.65 1.51 7.42
CA GLN A 83 6.32 2.34 6.40
C GLN A 83 5.31 2.93 5.42
N ILE A 84 4.42 2.11 4.88
CA ILE A 84 3.37 2.52 3.94
C ILE A 84 2.44 3.56 4.58
N SER A 85 2.00 3.29 5.79
CA SER A 85 1.14 4.20 6.54
C SER A 85 1.79 5.58 6.74
N ASN A 86 3.07 5.60 7.08
CA ASN A 86 3.80 6.85 7.24
C ASN A 86 3.97 7.60 5.92
N THR A 87 4.38 6.90 4.86
CA THR A 87 4.59 7.51 3.54
C THR A 87 3.30 8.12 3.01
N ILE A 88 2.22 7.37 3.00
CA ILE A 88 0.93 7.84 2.47
C ILE A 88 0.33 8.90 3.40
N GLY A 89 0.42 8.69 4.70
CA GLY A 89 -0.09 9.63 5.68
C GLY A 89 0.56 11.01 5.56
N GLU A 90 1.88 11.07 5.44
CA GLU A 90 2.61 12.32 5.25
C GLU A 90 2.23 13.00 3.93
N ALA A 91 2.18 12.24 2.84
CA ALA A 91 1.83 12.77 1.52
C ALA A 91 0.43 13.37 1.48
N CYS A 92 -0.52 12.80 2.21
CA CYS A 92 -1.90 13.24 2.28
C CYS A 92 -2.18 14.17 3.47
N SER A 93 -1.14 14.61 4.17
CA SER A 93 -1.25 15.47 5.36
C SER A 93 -2.18 14.89 6.44
N ARG A 94 -2.13 13.56 6.59
CA ARG A 94 -2.87 12.86 7.63
C ARG A 94 -2.09 12.87 8.93
N GLU A 95 -2.70 13.41 9.98
CA GLU A 95 -2.11 13.40 11.31
C GLU A 95 -2.44 12.09 12.02
N VAL A 96 -1.54 11.67 12.90
CA VAL A 96 -1.78 10.55 13.80
C VAL A 96 -2.72 11.01 14.91
N GLU A 97 -3.84 10.33 15.05
CA GLU A 97 -4.82 10.60 16.09
C GLU A 97 -4.63 9.67 17.29
N GLU A 98 -4.73 10.20 18.47
CA GLU A 98 -4.79 9.40 19.69
C GLU A 98 -6.23 8.93 19.90
N ILE A 99 -6.42 7.63 20.01
CA ILE A 99 -7.73 7.02 20.25
C ILE A 99 -7.68 6.30 21.58
N ARG A 100 -8.59 6.66 22.48
CA ARG A 100 -8.73 6.00 23.77
C ARG A 100 -9.86 4.98 23.70
N LEU A 101 -9.51 3.71 23.91
CA LEU A 101 -10.47 2.61 23.90
C LEU A 101 -11.24 2.54 25.22
N PRO A 102 -12.41 1.86 25.24
CA PRO A 102 -13.17 1.68 26.48
C PRO A 102 -12.39 1.00 27.60
N SER A 103 -11.40 0.18 27.26
CA SER A 103 -10.49 -0.48 28.21
C SER A 103 -9.49 0.48 28.87
N GLY A 104 -9.41 1.74 28.40
CA GLY A 104 -8.38 2.69 28.79
C GLY A 104 -7.11 2.62 27.97
N THR A 105 -6.98 1.64 27.07
CA THR A 105 -5.85 1.53 26.16
C THR A 105 -5.85 2.70 25.17
N LYS A 106 -4.69 3.28 24.94
CA LYS A 106 -4.50 4.32 23.93
C LYS A 106 -3.85 3.71 22.70
N ILE A 107 -4.41 4.03 21.53
CA ILE A 107 -3.79 3.69 20.25
C ILE A 107 -3.60 4.96 19.42
N TYR A 108 -2.65 4.90 18.50
CA TYR A 108 -2.33 6.01 17.60
C TYR A 108 -2.55 5.54 16.17
N ASN A 109 -3.35 6.29 15.41
CA ASN A 109 -3.79 5.85 14.09
C ASN A 109 -3.94 7.06 13.16
N ASN A 110 -3.42 6.95 11.95
CA ASN A 110 -3.61 7.96 10.90
C ASN A 110 -4.70 7.57 9.89
N TRP A 111 -5.34 6.45 10.11
CA TRP A 111 -6.45 5.94 9.30
C TRP A 111 -6.08 5.56 7.86
N VAL A 112 -4.81 5.38 7.55
CA VAL A 112 -4.40 4.77 6.29
C VAL A 112 -4.70 3.27 6.36
N LEU A 113 -5.52 2.80 5.41
CA LEU A 113 -5.95 1.40 5.37
C LEU A 113 -5.09 0.64 4.37
N THR A 114 -4.43 -0.43 4.82
CA THR A 114 -3.59 -1.24 3.94
C THR A 114 -4.14 -2.67 3.87
N PHE A 115 -4.33 -3.15 2.64
CA PHE A 115 -4.74 -4.53 2.38
C PHE A 115 -3.60 -5.31 1.72
N PHE A 116 -3.46 -6.56 2.12
CA PHE A 116 -2.63 -7.53 1.41
C PHE A 116 -3.53 -8.44 0.58
N TRP A 117 -3.37 -8.37 -0.71
CA TRP A 117 -4.00 -9.29 -1.65
C TRP A 117 -2.93 -10.25 -2.13
N GLU A 118 -2.81 -11.37 -1.46
CA GLU A 118 -1.75 -12.34 -1.72
C GLU A 118 -2.14 -13.26 -2.87
N LEU A 119 -1.34 -13.23 -3.93
CA LEU A 119 -1.56 -14.02 -5.14
C LEU A 119 -0.37 -14.93 -5.37
N PRO A 120 -0.58 -16.27 -5.41
CA PRO A 120 0.49 -17.20 -5.77
C PRO A 120 1.04 -16.89 -7.16
N LEU A 121 2.30 -17.21 -7.40
CA LEU A 121 2.96 -16.92 -8.67
C LEU A 121 2.30 -17.60 -9.87
N ASP A 122 1.59 -18.70 -9.65
CA ASP A 122 0.84 -19.40 -10.72
C ASP A 122 -0.47 -18.68 -11.08
N LYS A 123 -0.84 -17.62 -10.38
CA LYS A 123 -2.02 -16.79 -10.65
C LYS A 123 -1.68 -15.46 -11.30
N VAL A 124 -0.40 -15.22 -11.60
CA VAL A 124 0.10 -13.97 -12.15
C VAL A 124 0.94 -14.27 -13.38
N ALA A 125 0.78 -13.45 -14.41
CA ALA A 125 1.62 -13.54 -15.62
C ALA A 125 2.29 -12.19 -15.87
N LEU A 126 3.54 -12.26 -16.27
CA LEU A 126 4.29 -11.10 -16.72
C LEU A 126 4.61 -11.28 -18.22
N GLY A 127 4.02 -10.43 -19.05
CA GLY A 127 4.05 -10.65 -20.49
C GLY A 127 3.21 -11.88 -20.85
N ASP A 128 3.82 -12.83 -21.56
CA ASP A 128 3.16 -14.06 -22.02
C ASP A 128 3.50 -15.31 -21.18
N LEU A 129 4.20 -15.12 -20.05
CA LEU A 129 4.60 -16.23 -19.18
C LEU A 129 3.97 -16.11 -17.78
N ILE A 130 3.46 -17.22 -17.28
CA ILE A 130 3.06 -17.35 -15.88
C ILE A 130 4.30 -17.11 -15.00
N ALA A 131 4.15 -16.31 -13.95
CA ALA A 131 5.26 -15.92 -13.10
C ALA A 131 6.00 -17.11 -12.48
N ALA A 132 5.26 -18.16 -12.11
CA ALA A 132 5.85 -19.39 -11.56
C ALA A 132 6.79 -20.10 -12.54
N GLU A 133 6.71 -19.79 -13.81
CA GLU A 133 7.54 -20.40 -14.89
C GLU A 133 8.48 -19.38 -15.54
N ASN A 134 8.44 -18.13 -15.10
CA ASN A 134 9.21 -17.05 -15.73
C ASN A 134 10.59 -16.92 -15.09
N PRO A 135 11.70 -17.17 -15.86
CA PRO A 135 13.05 -17.05 -15.32
C PRO A 135 13.37 -15.64 -14.77
N LEU A 136 12.79 -14.60 -15.34
CA LEU A 136 12.98 -13.23 -14.85
C LEU A 136 12.50 -13.10 -13.41
N VAL A 137 11.43 -13.78 -13.06
CA VAL A 137 10.87 -13.79 -11.70
C VAL A 137 11.64 -14.76 -10.80
N LEU A 138 11.84 -16.00 -11.28
CA LEU A 138 12.42 -17.07 -10.48
C LEU A 138 13.87 -16.79 -10.08
N GLU A 139 14.67 -16.22 -10.98
CA GLU A 139 16.06 -15.89 -10.70
C GLU A 139 16.23 -14.68 -9.78
N SER A 140 15.19 -13.87 -9.61
CA SER A 140 15.22 -12.72 -8.71
C SER A 140 14.74 -13.05 -7.28
N LEU A 141 14.14 -14.22 -7.07
CA LEU A 141 13.73 -14.63 -5.73
C LEU A 141 14.96 -14.95 -4.88
N PRO A 142 14.91 -14.61 -3.56
CA PRO A 142 15.99 -14.97 -2.66
C PRO A 142 16.20 -16.49 -2.66
N SER A 143 17.45 -16.93 -2.69
CA SER A 143 17.76 -18.34 -2.51
C SER A 143 17.36 -18.78 -1.10
N GLN A 144 16.60 -19.83 -1.04
CA GLN A 144 16.20 -20.44 0.21
C GLN A 144 17.31 -21.30 0.80
#